data_26d5ea8cd2c607e99330673673e8cc7e
#
_entry.id   26d5ea8cd2c607e99330673673e8cc7e
#
_cell.length_a   1.000
_cell.length_b   1.000
_cell.length_c   1.000
_cell.angle_alpha   90.00
_cell.angle_beta   90.00
_cell.angle_gamma   90.00
#
_symmetry.space_group_name_H-M   'P 1'
#
loop_
_entity.id
_entity.type
_entity.pdbx_description
1 polymer ?
#
loop_
_entity_poly.entity_id
_entity_poly.type
_entity_poly.pdbx_seq_one_letter_code
_entity_poly.pdbx_strand_id
1 'polypeptide(L)'
;MEAAMMAARAVGSSQRMRLRLSVACAGEIPFAAGNVAVHSPDACGCARDAKVMAGHNRWTQIKRLKAREDSKRSKVFAKLAREIFITVREGGPVADMNPRLRMVLLKCRAANMPQDNVQRAIARGQGTQEDVSFHELTYEVFGPHGVALLVEIATDNRNRVAADVRAILIRHEGKMASAGAVSRLFQRKGQILVAREAAQEDRLMELALEAGAEDFKADPGGYEILSDPAYFEAVHLAITQADIACETAAITSLPLQLVPIAGAELQGKITKLIELLEDHDDVKEVFSNAEFSG
;
A
#
# COMPACT_ATOMS: atom_id res chain seq x y z
N MET A 1 3.98 -36.93 52.27
CA MET A 1 4.97 -36.30 53.19
C MET A 1 5.24 -34.97 52.53
N GLU A 2 4.50 -33.93 52.90
CA GLU A 2 4.90 -32.96 53.94
C GLU A 2 6.19 -32.25 53.55
N ALA A 3 6.35 -30.97 53.48
CA ALA A 3 5.69 -29.87 54.18
C ALA A 3 6.21 -28.60 53.49
N ALA A 4 5.50 -27.65 53.39
CA ALA A 4 5.15 -26.52 54.24
C ALA A 4 5.91 -25.27 53.78
N MET A 5 5.23 -24.24 53.42
CA MET A 5 4.60 -23.19 54.23
C MET A 5 5.48 -21.98 54.51
N MET A 6 4.84 -20.85 54.35
CA MET A 6 5.09 -19.51 54.94
C MET A 6 6.03 -18.58 54.18
N ALA A 7 5.58 -17.48 53.71
CA ALA A 7 4.83 -16.31 54.22
C ALA A 7 5.74 -15.10 54.42
N ALA A 8 5.37 -13.94 53.92
CA ALA A 8 5.26 -12.62 54.53
C ALA A 8 5.40 -11.54 53.48
N ARG A 9 4.37 -10.76 53.12
CA ARG A 9 3.92 -9.48 53.72
C ARG A 9 4.99 -8.41 53.91
N ALA A 10 4.88 -7.34 53.11
CA ALA A 10 5.04 -5.92 53.48
C ALA A 10 4.68 -5.11 52.23
N VAL A 11 3.57 -4.40 52.08
CA VAL A 11 3.13 -3.12 52.64
C VAL A 11 4.20 -2.04 52.51
N GLY A 12 3.93 -1.11 51.62
CA GLY A 12 4.73 0.12 51.45
C GLY A 12 4.01 1.08 50.54
N SER A 13 3.05 1.81 51.08
CA SER A 13 2.44 3.02 50.56
C SER A 13 3.43 4.16 50.54
N SER A 14 3.49 4.98 49.52
CA SER A 14 3.71 6.43 49.67
C SER A 14 3.73 7.13 48.34
N GLN A 15 2.82 7.98 48.21
CA GLN A 15 2.80 9.43 48.06
C GLN A 15 2.84 9.95 46.62
N ARG A 16 1.69 10.48 46.32
CA ARG A 16 1.40 11.49 45.24
C ARG A 16 2.22 12.76 45.50
N MET A 17 2.91 13.24 44.52
CA MET A 17 3.42 14.61 44.52
C MET A 17 2.87 15.35 43.30
N ARG A 18 1.85 16.12 43.57
CA ARG A 18 1.33 17.14 42.63
C ARG A 18 2.23 18.37 42.72
N LEU A 19 2.86 18.76 41.64
CA LEU A 19 3.43 20.09 41.51
C LEU A 19 2.55 20.89 40.52
N ARG A 20 1.79 21.80 41.09
CA ARG A 20 1.21 22.97 40.40
C ARG A 20 2.30 24.05 40.38
N LEU A 21 2.61 24.55 39.20
CA LEU A 21 3.21 25.86 39.07
C LEU A 21 2.35 26.69 38.12
N SER A 22 1.63 27.63 38.72
CA SER A 22 1.04 28.78 38.08
C SER A 22 2.06 29.91 38.12
N VAL A 23 2.34 30.51 36.98
CA VAL A 23 2.86 31.88 37.00
C VAL A 23 2.17 32.65 35.88
N ALA A 24 1.35 33.58 36.28
CA ALA A 24 0.83 34.67 35.50
C ALA A 24 1.89 35.74 35.41
N CYS A 25 2.09 36.32 34.25
CA CYS A 25 2.56 37.69 34.14
C CYS A 25 1.96 38.36 32.91
N ALA A 26 1.14 39.32 33.19
CA ALA A 26 0.64 40.31 32.28
C ALA A 26 1.77 41.28 31.86
N GLY A 27 1.72 41.75 30.64
CA GLY A 27 2.60 42.79 30.13
C GLY A 27 1.99 43.44 28.89
N GLU A 28 1.14 44.41 29.09
CA GLU A 28 0.69 45.37 28.07
C GLU A 28 1.87 46.27 27.66
N ILE A 29 2.06 46.52 26.39
CA ILE A 29 2.79 47.65 25.86
C ILE A 29 2.13 48.16 24.56
N PRO A 30 2.17 49.48 24.27
CA PRO A 30 1.09 50.18 23.58
C PRO A 30 1.31 50.40 22.08
N PHE A 31 0.21 50.77 21.51
CA PHE A 31 -0.02 51.33 20.18
C PHE A 31 0.88 52.53 19.87
N ALA A 32 1.58 52.47 18.72
CA ALA A 32 2.08 53.65 18.04
C ALA A 32 1.74 53.59 16.55
N ALA A 33 0.87 54.49 16.15
CA ALA A 33 0.51 54.76 14.77
C ALA A 33 1.68 55.40 14.03
N GLY A 34 1.99 54.88 12.84
CA GLY A 34 2.94 55.51 11.92
C GLY A 34 2.51 55.21 10.47
N ASN A 35 1.82 56.19 9.88
CA ASN A 35 1.59 56.29 8.45
C ASN A 35 2.91 56.38 7.69
N VAL A 36 3.16 55.50 6.73
CA VAL A 36 4.07 55.80 5.61
C VAL A 36 3.55 55.14 4.32
N ALA A 37 3.16 56.00 3.44
CA ALA A 37 3.19 56.01 1.96
C ALA A 37 3.22 54.67 1.17
N VAL A 38 2.20 54.58 0.35
CA VAL A 38 2.07 53.80 -0.90
C VAL A 38 3.28 54.04 -1.81
N HIS A 39 4.04 52.99 -2.08
CA HIS A 39 4.85 52.91 -3.29
C HIS A 39 4.59 51.56 -3.94
N SER A 40 3.92 51.58 -5.06
CA SER A 40 3.90 50.48 -6.04
C SER A 40 5.28 50.43 -6.70
N PRO A 41 5.87 49.26 -6.81
CA PRO A 41 6.76 49.00 -7.92
C PRO A 41 6.15 48.00 -8.87
N ASP A 42 6.22 48.45 -10.08
CA ASP A 42 5.89 47.80 -11.32
C ASP A 42 6.31 46.33 -11.45
N ALA A 43 5.46 45.65 -12.15
CA ALA A 43 5.69 44.49 -13.01
C ALA A 43 7.16 44.11 -13.22
N CYS A 44 7.64 43.15 -12.45
CA CYS A 44 8.70 42.25 -12.87
C CYS A 44 8.05 40.90 -13.13
N GLY A 45 7.81 40.62 -14.42
CA GLY A 45 7.37 39.32 -14.92
C GLY A 45 8.44 38.26 -14.67
N CYS A 46 8.50 37.76 -13.45
CA CYS A 46 9.03 36.44 -13.22
C CYS A 46 7.92 35.47 -13.58
N ALA A 47 7.93 35.04 -14.83
CA ALA A 47 7.38 33.74 -15.20
C ALA A 47 8.02 32.76 -14.23
N ARG A 48 7.30 32.45 -13.16
CA ARG A 48 7.53 31.23 -12.42
C ARG A 48 7.25 30.15 -13.44
N ASP A 49 8.34 29.57 -13.96
CA ASP A 49 8.28 28.28 -14.63
C ASP A 49 7.43 27.40 -13.72
N ALA A 50 6.16 27.32 -14.05
CA ALA A 50 5.32 26.24 -13.63
C ALA A 50 6.03 25.02 -14.24
N LYS A 51 6.91 24.42 -13.46
CA LYS A 51 7.46 23.11 -13.69
C LYS A 51 6.21 22.25 -13.82
N VAL A 52 5.76 22.11 -15.05
CA VAL A 52 4.75 21.14 -15.44
C VAL A 52 5.36 19.83 -14.95
N MET A 53 4.92 19.38 -13.79
CA MET A 53 5.20 18.05 -13.29
C MET A 53 4.42 17.12 -14.23
N ALA A 54 4.97 16.97 -15.43
CA ALA A 54 4.61 15.89 -16.32
C ALA A 54 4.89 14.61 -15.54
N GLY A 55 3.86 13.88 -15.24
CA GLY A 55 4.09 12.56 -14.69
C GLY A 55 3.30 12.27 -13.44
N HIS A 56 2.01 12.04 -13.63
CA HIS A 56 1.34 11.00 -12.87
C HIS A 56 1.72 9.64 -13.47
N ASN A 57 3.02 9.37 -13.48
CA ASN A 57 3.49 8.03 -13.77
C ASN A 57 3.11 7.13 -12.58
N ARG A 58 3.05 5.83 -12.82
CA ARG A 58 2.82 4.78 -11.83
C ARG A 58 3.61 4.96 -10.53
N TRP A 59 4.82 5.46 -10.63
CA TRP A 59 5.71 5.75 -9.52
C TRP A 59 5.09 6.71 -8.48
N THR A 60 4.47 7.78 -8.91
CA THR A 60 3.81 8.73 -8.01
C THR A 60 2.59 8.11 -7.33
N GLN A 61 1.83 7.28 -8.04
CA GLN A 61 0.70 6.55 -7.47
C GLN A 61 1.16 5.55 -6.40
N ILE A 62 2.22 4.80 -6.67
CA ILE A 62 2.80 3.83 -5.74
C ILE A 62 3.38 4.51 -4.51
N LYS A 63 4.07 5.65 -4.65
CA LYS A 63 4.54 6.45 -3.48
C LYS A 63 3.38 6.90 -2.58
N ARG A 64 2.26 7.31 -3.17
CA ARG A 64 1.06 7.70 -2.39
C ARG A 64 0.45 6.51 -1.65
N LEU A 65 0.36 5.35 -2.28
CA LEU A 65 -0.12 4.12 -1.64
C LEU A 65 0.75 3.74 -0.45
N LYS A 66 2.08 3.75 -0.62
CA LYS A 66 3.04 3.42 0.45
C LYS A 66 2.94 4.36 1.66
N ALA A 67 2.79 5.67 1.44
CA ALA A 67 2.62 6.65 2.53
C ALA A 67 1.32 6.45 3.34
N ARG A 68 0.29 5.86 2.73
CA ARG A 68 -0.99 5.54 3.40
C ARG A 68 -0.93 4.25 4.22
N GLU A 69 -0.13 3.28 3.79
CA GLU A 69 0.08 2.03 4.52
C GLU A 69 0.69 2.29 5.90
N ASP A 70 1.58 3.26 6.03
CA ASP A 70 2.20 3.63 7.31
C ASP A 70 1.17 4.10 8.36
N SER A 71 0.06 4.69 7.95
CA SER A 71 -1.00 5.17 8.85
C SER A 71 -1.96 4.08 9.34
N LYS A 72 -1.98 2.91 8.69
CA LYS A 72 -2.97 1.84 8.92
C LYS A 72 -2.32 0.48 9.18
N ARG A 73 -1.16 0.46 9.82
CA ARG A 73 -0.34 -0.75 10.07
C ARG A 73 -1.11 -1.97 10.58
N SER A 74 -2.07 -1.77 11.49
CA SER A 74 -2.82 -2.90 12.05
C SER A 74 -3.69 -3.60 11.00
N LYS A 75 -4.32 -2.83 10.09
CA LYS A 75 -5.12 -3.37 8.99
C LYS A 75 -4.22 -4.09 7.96
N VAL A 76 -3.09 -3.48 7.62
CA VAL A 76 -2.11 -4.09 6.70
C VAL A 76 -1.62 -5.42 7.26
N PHE A 77 -1.25 -5.48 8.54
CA PHE A 77 -0.81 -6.73 9.17
C PHE A 77 -1.91 -7.79 9.22
N ALA A 78 -3.17 -7.40 9.42
CA ALA A 78 -4.29 -8.34 9.40
C ALA A 78 -4.50 -8.94 7.99
N LYS A 79 -4.40 -8.11 6.94
CA LYS A 79 -4.49 -8.56 5.54
C LYS A 79 -3.35 -9.50 5.18
N LEU A 80 -2.11 -9.13 5.51
CA LEU A 80 -0.93 -9.98 5.28
C LEU A 80 -1.02 -11.30 6.05
N ALA A 81 -1.48 -11.29 7.30
CA ALA A 81 -1.67 -12.51 8.08
C ALA A 81 -2.72 -13.45 7.45
N ARG A 82 -3.79 -12.91 6.89
CA ARG A 82 -4.80 -13.68 6.15
C ARG A 82 -4.21 -14.24 4.84
N GLU A 83 -3.42 -13.46 4.12
CA GLU A 83 -2.74 -13.91 2.90
C GLU A 83 -1.76 -15.05 3.19
N ILE A 84 -0.95 -14.94 4.27
CA ILE A 84 -0.09 -16.04 4.73
C ILE A 84 -0.93 -17.30 5.03
N PHE A 85 -2.04 -17.15 5.76
CA PHE A 85 -2.91 -18.27 6.12
C PHE A 85 -3.41 -19.03 4.87
N ILE A 86 -3.95 -18.30 3.89
CA ILE A 86 -4.45 -18.89 2.65
C ILE A 86 -3.31 -19.60 1.90
N THR A 87 -2.18 -18.95 1.75
CA THR A 87 -1.04 -19.44 1.00
C THR A 87 -0.43 -20.69 1.63
N VAL A 88 -0.39 -20.77 2.96
CA VAL A 88 0.06 -21.94 3.72
C VAL A 88 -0.92 -23.12 3.56
N ARG A 89 -2.23 -22.84 3.56
CA ARG A 89 -3.26 -23.87 3.35
C ARG A 89 -3.19 -24.51 1.96
N GLU A 90 -2.88 -23.70 0.94
CA GLU A 90 -2.81 -24.16 -0.46
C GLU A 90 -1.49 -24.85 -0.81
N GLY A 91 -0.37 -24.27 -0.38
CA GLY A 91 0.96 -24.69 -0.83
C GLY A 91 1.89 -25.21 0.27
N GLY A 92 1.42 -25.27 1.52
CA GLY A 92 2.22 -25.72 2.67
C GLY A 92 3.06 -24.60 3.31
N PRO A 93 3.65 -24.88 4.49
CA PRO A 93 4.31 -23.88 5.33
C PRO A 93 5.77 -23.63 4.98
N VAL A 94 6.36 -24.44 4.11
CA VAL A 94 7.78 -24.35 3.76
C VAL A 94 7.97 -23.36 2.62
N ALA A 95 8.60 -22.24 2.90
CA ALA A 95 8.80 -21.18 1.93
C ALA A 95 9.57 -21.63 0.69
N ASP A 96 10.56 -22.52 0.85
CA ASP A 96 11.36 -23.03 -0.28
C ASP A 96 10.55 -23.84 -1.28
N MET A 97 9.48 -24.48 -0.83
CA MET A 97 8.57 -25.29 -1.66
C MET A 97 7.30 -24.51 -2.10
N ASN A 98 7.07 -23.33 -1.54
CA ASN A 98 5.88 -22.53 -1.80
C ASN A 98 6.27 -21.12 -2.31
N PRO A 99 6.38 -20.94 -3.64
CA PRO A 99 6.74 -19.66 -4.23
C PRO A 99 5.80 -18.53 -3.83
N ARG A 100 4.50 -18.83 -3.71
CA ARG A 100 3.49 -17.88 -3.30
C ARG A 100 3.74 -17.38 -1.85
N LEU A 101 4.14 -18.29 -0.95
CA LEU A 101 4.48 -17.92 0.42
C LEU A 101 5.74 -17.03 0.46
N ARG A 102 6.76 -17.32 -0.36
CA ARG A 102 7.95 -16.45 -0.46
C ARG A 102 7.58 -15.02 -0.82
N MET A 103 6.69 -14.84 -1.79
CA MET A 103 6.21 -13.53 -2.20
C MET A 103 5.49 -12.77 -1.08
N VAL A 104 4.60 -13.47 -0.36
CA VAL A 104 3.88 -12.86 0.77
C VAL A 104 4.87 -12.49 1.89
N LEU A 105 5.87 -13.31 2.15
CA LEU A 105 6.93 -13.01 3.12
C LEU A 105 7.77 -11.78 2.73
N LEU A 106 8.00 -11.55 1.44
CA LEU A 106 8.61 -10.31 0.95
C LEU A 106 7.73 -9.09 1.25
N LYS A 107 6.42 -9.18 0.97
CA LYS A 107 5.46 -8.12 1.33
C LYS A 107 5.46 -7.85 2.85
N CYS A 108 5.54 -8.91 3.67
CA CYS A 108 5.61 -8.77 5.13
C CYS A 108 6.88 -8.03 5.58
N ARG A 109 8.03 -8.30 4.95
CA ARG A 109 9.29 -7.60 5.23
C ARG A 109 9.21 -6.13 4.82
N ALA A 110 8.67 -5.85 3.63
CA ALA A 110 8.47 -4.48 3.14
C ALA A 110 7.53 -3.67 4.06
N ALA A 111 6.49 -4.32 4.62
CA ALA A 111 5.57 -3.71 5.59
C ALA A 111 6.14 -3.64 7.02
N ASN A 112 7.35 -4.15 7.28
CA ASN A 112 7.95 -4.25 8.61
C ASN A 112 7.07 -5.04 9.60
N MET A 113 6.45 -6.13 9.15
CA MET A 113 5.64 -6.99 10.01
C MET A 113 6.54 -7.78 10.99
N PRO A 114 6.23 -7.78 12.31
CA PRO A 114 7.01 -8.53 13.29
C PRO A 114 7.04 -10.03 12.98
N GLN A 115 8.21 -10.64 13.14
CA GLN A 115 8.43 -12.05 12.83
C GLN A 115 7.49 -12.99 13.62
N ASP A 116 7.17 -12.64 14.87
CA ASP A 116 6.22 -13.40 15.70
C ASP A 116 4.81 -13.44 15.09
N ASN A 117 4.40 -12.35 14.40
CA ASN A 117 3.10 -12.31 13.72
C ASN A 117 3.10 -13.21 12.50
N VAL A 118 4.20 -13.19 11.74
CA VAL A 118 4.40 -14.06 10.57
C VAL A 118 4.34 -15.53 11.00
N GLN A 119 5.10 -15.92 12.02
CA GLN A 119 5.12 -17.29 12.53
C GLN A 119 3.76 -17.75 13.06
N ARG A 120 3.06 -16.87 13.79
CA ARG A 120 1.68 -17.17 14.23
C ARG A 120 0.70 -17.37 13.07
N ALA A 121 0.83 -16.58 12.00
CA ALA A 121 0.00 -16.72 10.81
C ALA A 121 0.29 -18.04 10.08
N ILE A 122 1.56 -18.43 9.95
CA ILE A 122 1.98 -19.71 9.37
C ILE A 122 1.45 -20.88 10.23
N ALA A 123 1.63 -20.83 11.54
CA ALA A 123 1.14 -21.87 12.45
C ALA A 123 -0.39 -22.02 12.39
N ARG A 124 -1.13 -20.93 12.27
CA ARG A 124 -2.58 -20.96 12.04
C ARG A 124 -2.95 -21.64 10.73
N GLY A 125 -2.22 -21.36 9.64
CA GLY A 125 -2.43 -21.99 8.32
C GLY A 125 -2.15 -23.48 8.33
N GLN A 126 -1.25 -23.96 9.16
CA GLN A 126 -0.95 -25.38 9.35
C GLN A 126 -1.98 -26.13 10.21
N GLY A 127 -2.73 -25.39 11.03
CA GLY A 127 -3.68 -25.97 11.96
C GLY A 127 -4.85 -26.69 11.25
N THR A 128 -5.32 -27.76 11.86
CA THR A 128 -6.49 -28.55 11.43
C THR A 128 -7.82 -27.90 11.77
N GLN A 129 -7.85 -26.60 12.13
CA GLN A 129 -9.12 -25.93 12.37
C GLN A 129 -9.90 -25.83 11.04
N GLU A 130 -10.84 -26.75 10.89
CA GLU A 130 -11.69 -26.91 9.71
C GLU A 130 -12.68 -25.76 9.50
N ASP A 131 -12.89 -24.90 10.52
CA ASP A 131 -14.00 -23.95 10.56
C ASP A 131 -13.76 -22.63 9.81
N VAL A 132 -12.55 -22.34 9.35
CA VAL A 132 -12.27 -21.09 8.64
C VAL A 132 -11.71 -21.37 7.25
N SER A 133 -12.59 -21.42 6.27
CA SER A 133 -12.19 -21.44 4.86
C SER A 133 -12.23 -20.04 4.28
N PHE A 134 -11.08 -19.49 3.96
CA PHE A 134 -11.02 -18.26 3.17
C PHE A 134 -11.15 -18.61 1.67
N HIS A 135 -11.89 -17.77 0.97
CA HIS A 135 -12.03 -17.85 -0.47
C HIS A 135 -11.41 -16.59 -1.10
N GLU A 136 -10.55 -16.78 -2.08
CA GLU A 136 -10.09 -15.70 -2.93
C GLU A 136 -11.11 -15.46 -4.04
N LEU A 137 -11.47 -14.22 -4.23
CA LEU A 137 -12.44 -13.75 -5.22
C LEU A 137 -11.90 -12.48 -5.86
N THR A 138 -12.25 -12.29 -7.12
CA THR A 138 -11.97 -11.04 -7.82
C THR A 138 -13.29 -10.43 -8.24
N TYR A 139 -13.56 -9.19 -7.79
CA TYR A 139 -14.70 -8.42 -8.25
C TYR A 139 -14.27 -7.42 -9.30
N GLU A 140 -15.06 -7.38 -10.35
CA GLU A 140 -14.91 -6.47 -11.45
C GLU A 140 -15.86 -5.30 -11.28
N VAL A 141 -15.34 -4.08 -11.34
CA VAL A 141 -16.08 -2.87 -11.00
C VAL A 141 -15.80 -1.79 -12.03
N PHE A 142 -16.85 -1.07 -12.41
CA PHE A 142 -16.73 0.21 -13.07
C PHE A 142 -17.01 1.33 -12.09
N GLY A 143 -16.04 2.23 -11.91
CA GLY A 143 -16.18 3.47 -11.18
C GLY A 143 -16.76 4.61 -12.03
N PRO A 144 -16.80 5.82 -11.46
CA PRO A 144 -17.18 7.02 -12.19
C PRO A 144 -16.36 7.19 -13.48
N HIS A 145 -16.99 7.73 -14.51
CA HIS A 145 -16.36 7.99 -15.82
C HIS A 145 -15.85 6.74 -16.57
N GLY A 146 -16.32 5.53 -16.18
CA GLY A 146 -15.94 4.29 -16.83
C GLY A 146 -14.56 3.77 -16.42
N VAL A 147 -13.98 4.27 -15.35
CA VAL A 147 -12.76 3.72 -14.77
C VAL A 147 -12.98 2.28 -14.39
N ALA A 148 -12.12 1.40 -14.87
CA ALA A 148 -12.15 -0.01 -14.54
C ALA A 148 -11.35 -0.27 -13.26
N LEU A 149 -11.95 -1.00 -12.33
CA LEU A 149 -11.32 -1.41 -11.08
C LEU A 149 -11.40 -2.92 -10.95
N LEU A 150 -10.26 -3.54 -10.65
CA LEU A 150 -10.17 -4.95 -10.31
C LEU A 150 -9.91 -5.07 -8.80
N VAL A 151 -10.84 -5.69 -8.08
CA VAL A 151 -10.80 -5.76 -6.61
C VAL A 151 -10.53 -7.21 -6.19
N GLU A 152 -9.33 -7.47 -5.69
CA GLU A 152 -8.98 -8.77 -5.13
C GLU A 152 -9.42 -8.87 -3.68
N ILE A 153 -10.10 -9.95 -3.33
CA ILE A 153 -10.74 -10.18 -2.05
C ILE A 153 -10.35 -11.52 -1.48
N ALA A 154 -10.11 -11.55 -0.17
CA ALA A 154 -9.90 -12.77 0.60
C ALA A 154 -10.89 -12.77 1.77
N THR A 155 -11.93 -13.59 1.69
CA THR A 155 -13.04 -13.57 2.64
C THR A 155 -13.46 -14.98 3.08
N ASP A 156 -13.98 -15.06 4.29
CA ASP A 156 -14.69 -16.21 4.84
C ASP A 156 -16.19 -16.24 4.42
N ASN A 157 -16.75 -15.07 4.03
CA ASN A 157 -18.17 -14.94 3.68
C ASN A 157 -18.39 -14.09 2.42
N ARG A 158 -18.57 -14.78 1.29
CA ARG A 158 -18.77 -14.16 -0.03
C ARG A 158 -20.00 -13.23 -0.09
N ASN A 159 -21.10 -13.59 0.60
CA ASN A 159 -22.32 -12.82 0.54
C ASN A 159 -22.20 -11.50 1.30
N ARG A 160 -21.56 -11.52 2.47
CA ARG A 160 -21.28 -10.32 3.26
C ARG A 160 -20.48 -9.32 2.43
N VAL A 161 -19.33 -9.73 1.92
CA VAL A 161 -18.45 -8.84 1.15
C VAL A 161 -19.12 -8.32 -0.12
N ALA A 162 -19.88 -9.15 -0.82
CA ALA A 162 -20.63 -8.71 -2.00
C ALA A 162 -21.64 -7.61 -1.67
N ALA A 163 -22.31 -7.70 -0.52
CA ALA A 163 -23.24 -6.66 -0.06
C ALA A 163 -22.51 -5.37 0.33
N ASP A 164 -21.40 -5.49 1.06
CA ASP A 164 -20.59 -4.36 1.52
C ASP A 164 -19.97 -3.60 0.34
N VAL A 165 -19.35 -4.32 -0.60
CA VAL A 165 -18.77 -3.73 -1.82
C VAL A 165 -19.86 -3.04 -2.65
N ARG A 166 -21.03 -3.67 -2.86
CA ARG A 166 -22.15 -3.01 -3.56
C ARG A 166 -22.62 -1.74 -2.86
N ALA A 167 -22.68 -1.74 -1.53
CA ALA A 167 -23.08 -0.56 -0.77
C ALA A 167 -22.08 0.59 -0.94
N ILE A 168 -20.79 0.30 -0.98
CA ILE A 168 -19.74 1.30 -1.27
C ILE A 168 -19.92 1.85 -2.69
N LEU A 169 -20.08 0.96 -3.67
CA LEU A 169 -20.20 1.34 -5.08
C LEU A 169 -21.40 2.23 -5.35
N ILE A 170 -22.58 1.87 -4.83
CA ILE A 170 -23.81 2.67 -5.01
C ILE A 170 -23.64 4.09 -4.47
N ARG A 171 -22.95 4.27 -3.34
CA ARG A 171 -22.72 5.60 -2.74
C ARG A 171 -21.72 6.44 -3.52
N HIS A 172 -20.86 5.82 -4.32
CA HIS A 172 -19.75 6.47 -5.03
C HIS A 172 -19.85 6.34 -6.55
N GLU A 173 -21.06 6.26 -7.08
CA GLU A 173 -21.34 6.24 -8.53
C GLU A 173 -20.65 5.07 -9.27
N GLY A 174 -20.33 4.00 -8.55
CA GLY A 174 -19.74 2.77 -9.10
C GLY A 174 -20.78 1.68 -9.32
N LYS A 175 -20.44 0.68 -10.11
CA LYS A 175 -21.27 -0.51 -10.36
C LYS A 175 -20.44 -1.76 -10.49
N MET A 176 -20.99 -2.89 -10.05
CA MET A 176 -20.41 -4.20 -10.34
C MET A 176 -20.48 -4.47 -11.85
N ALA A 177 -19.39 -4.96 -12.41
CA ALA A 177 -19.31 -5.39 -13.80
C ALA A 177 -19.65 -6.89 -13.94
N SER A 178 -19.94 -7.31 -15.15
CA SER A 178 -20.04 -8.73 -15.48
C SER A 178 -18.64 -9.37 -15.46
N ALA A 179 -18.56 -10.64 -15.15
CA ALA A 179 -17.31 -11.39 -15.19
C ALA A 179 -16.64 -11.29 -16.58
N GLY A 180 -15.35 -11.00 -16.61
CA GLY A 180 -14.57 -10.81 -17.83
C GLY A 180 -14.65 -9.42 -18.46
N ALA A 181 -15.48 -8.52 -17.94
CA ALA A 181 -15.62 -7.18 -18.51
C ALA A 181 -14.43 -6.27 -18.22
N VAL A 182 -13.85 -6.43 -17.03
CA VAL A 182 -12.73 -5.61 -16.53
C VAL A 182 -11.42 -6.39 -16.54
N SER A 183 -11.42 -7.67 -16.18
CA SER A 183 -10.20 -8.49 -16.09
C SER A 183 -9.40 -8.52 -17.38
N ARG A 184 -10.06 -8.51 -18.55
CA ARG A 184 -9.40 -8.42 -19.87
C ARG A 184 -8.65 -7.10 -20.13
N LEU A 185 -8.92 -6.06 -19.33
CA LEU A 185 -8.25 -4.76 -19.41
C LEU A 185 -6.97 -4.71 -18.59
N PHE A 186 -6.68 -5.78 -17.84
CA PHE A 186 -5.52 -5.89 -16.99
C PHE A 186 -4.68 -7.09 -17.39
N GLN A 187 -3.38 -6.96 -17.20
CA GLN A 187 -2.42 -8.05 -17.38
C GLN A 187 -1.66 -8.25 -16.08
N ARG A 188 -1.56 -9.51 -15.64
CA ARG A 188 -0.79 -9.85 -14.45
C ARG A 188 0.69 -9.88 -14.81
N LYS A 189 1.50 -9.06 -14.12
CA LYS A 189 2.94 -8.89 -14.33
C LYS A 189 3.69 -8.83 -13.00
N GLY A 190 4.93 -9.28 -13.03
CA GLY A 190 5.89 -8.96 -11.98
C GLY A 190 6.35 -7.51 -12.17
N GLN A 191 6.28 -6.69 -11.13
CA GLN A 191 6.72 -5.31 -11.14
C GLN A 191 7.74 -5.10 -10.03
N ILE A 192 8.88 -4.54 -10.39
CA ILE A 192 9.93 -4.16 -9.45
C ILE A 192 10.23 -2.68 -9.66
N LEU A 193 10.23 -1.93 -8.57
CA LEU A 193 10.58 -0.52 -8.57
C LEU A 193 11.88 -0.31 -7.81
N VAL A 194 12.78 0.40 -8.43
CA VAL A 194 14.10 0.73 -7.89
C VAL A 194 14.25 2.25 -7.90
N ALA A 195 14.65 2.83 -6.77
CA ALA A 195 14.93 4.27 -6.69
C ALA A 195 16.09 4.65 -7.61
N ARG A 196 16.05 5.86 -8.18
CA ARG A 196 17.07 6.30 -9.11
C ARG A 196 18.48 6.35 -8.48
N GLU A 197 18.54 6.63 -7.19
CA GLU A 197 19.78 6.70 -6.44
C GLU A 197 20.36 5.32 -6.08
N ALA A 198 19.55 4.26 -6.18
CA ALA A 198 19.94 2.92 -5.74
C ALA A 198 20.78 2.16 -6.78
N ALA A 199 20.70 2.52 -8.06
CA ALA A 199 21.45 1.84 -9.12
C ALA A 199 21.74 2.73 -10.31
N GLN A 200 22.80 2.36 -11.06
CA GLN A 200 23.06 2.91 -12.38
C GLN A 200 22.14 2.24 -13.41
N GLU A 201 21.57 3.03 -14.31
CA GLU A 201 20.59 2.62 -15.30
C GLU A 201 21.07 1.45 -16.15
N ASP A 202 22.23 1.60 -16.80
CA ASP A 202 22.77 0.60 -17.72
C ASP A 202 22.98 -0.75 -17.02
N ARG A 203 23.58 -0.73 -15.82
CA ARG A 203 23.83 -1.94 -15.04
C ARG A 203 22.55 -2.63 -14.58
N LEU A 204 21.56 -1.85 -14.13
CA LEU A 204 20.29 -2.40 -13.68
C LEU A 204 19.50 -3.00 -14.85
N MET A 205 19.51 -2.33 -16.01
CA MET A 205 18.86 -2.80 -17.22
C MET A 205 19.49 -4.12 -17.70
N GLU A 206 20.82 -4.21 -17.76
CA GLU A 206 21.52 -5.43 -18.14
C GLU A 206 21.17 -6.60 -17.21
N LEU A 207 21.26 -6.41 -15.90
CA LEU A 207 20.91 -7.42 -14.91
C LEU A 207 19.44 -7.88 -15.02
N ALA A 208 18.54 -6.94 -15.23
CA ALA A 208 17.11 -7.25 -15.33
C ALA A 208 16.80 -8.06 -16.59
N LEU A 209 17.35 -7.65 -17.75
CA LEU A 209 17.12 -8.35 -19.01
C LEU A 209 17.74 -9.75 -19.02
N GLU A 210 18.97 -9.92 -18.49
CA GLU A 210 19.60 -11.23 -18.35
C GLU A 210 18.79 -12.18 -17.45
N ALA A 211 18.13 -11.65 -16.42
CA ALA A 211 17.28 -12.43 -15.51
C ALA A 211 15.88 -12.72 -16.06
N GLY A 212 15.51 -12.18 -17.24
CA GLY A 212 14.25 -12.44 -17.92
C GLY A 212 13.17 -11.35 -17.72
N ALA A 213 13.59 -10.10 -17.49
CA ALA A 213 12.65 -8.96 -17.55
C ALA A 213 12.17 -8.75 -19.01
N GLU A 214 10.88 -8.40 -19.14
CA GLU A 214 10.27 -8.14 -20.44
C GLU A 214 10.37 -6.65 -20.84
N ASP A 215 10.33 -5.75 -19.87
CA ASP A 215 10.33 -4.31 -20.10
C ASP A 215 11.08 -3.59 -18.98
N PHE A 216 11.77 -2.53 -19.36
CA PHE A 216 12.52 -1.66 -18.45
C PHE A 216 12.21 -0.21 -18.78
N LYS A 217 11.72 0.54 -17.80
CA LYS A 217 11.35 1.95 -17.95
C LYS A 217 12.13 2.80 -16.96
N ALA A 218 12.74 3.85 -17.48
CA ALA A 218 13.40 4.86 -16.68
C ALA A 218 12.50 6.10 -16.57
N ASP A 219 12.09 6.41 -15.36
CA ASP A 219 11.30 7.59 -15.00
C ASP A 219 12.12 8.56 -14.14
N PRO A 220 11.74 9.83 -14.05
CA PRO A 220 12.43 10.79 -13.17
C PRO A 220 12.50 10.35 -11.69
N GLY A 221 11.57 9.50 -11.25
CA GLY A 221 11.51 8.98 -9.88
C GLY A 221 12.31 7.70 -9.65
N GLY A 222 12.68 6.97 -10.69
CA GLY A 222 13.37 5.69 -10.58
C GLY A 222 13.16 4.79 -11.79
N TYR A 223 13.36 3.50 -11.60
CA TYR A 223 13.26 2.49 -12.64
C TYR A 223 12.11 1.55 -12.36
N GLU A 224 11.29 1.28 -13.38
CA GLU A 224 10.24 0.26 -13.37
C GLU A 224 10.69 -0.91 -14.24
N ILE A 225 10.75 -2.10 -13.63
CA ILE A 225 11.11 -3.35 -14.29
C ILE A 225 9.88 -4.24 -14.32
N LEU A 226 9.51 -4.71 -15.49
CA LEU A 226 8.37 -5.59 -15.70
C LEU A 226 8.83 -6.96 -16.18
N SER A 227 8.21 -8.00 -15.64
CA SER A 227 8.48 -9.39 -16.01
C SER A 227 7.20 -10.21 -16.09
N ASP A 228 7.25 -11.33 -16.76
CA ASP A 228 6.23 -12.36 -16.56
C ASP A 228 6.24 -12.83 -15.10
N PRO A 229 5.08 -13.16 -14.50
CA PRO A 229 5.02 -13.71 -13.15
C PRO A 229 5.91 -14.91 -12.90
N ALA A 230 6.18 -15.72 -13.93
CA ALA A 230 7.06 -16.89 -13.82
C ALA A 230 8.53 -16.53 -13.64
N TYR A 231 8.99 -15.41 -14.21
CA TYR A 231 10.37 -14.93 -14.12
C TYR A 231 10.58 -13.91 -13.01
N PHE A 232 9.52 -13.43 -12.38
CA PHE A 232 9.58 -12.39 -11.35
C PHE A 232 10.59 -12.70 -10.24
N GLU A 233 10.57 -13.94 -9.74
CA GLU A 233 11.48 -14.34 -8.64
C GLU A 233 12.95 -14.31 -9.09
N ALA A 234 13.23 -14.76 -10.31
CA ALA A 234 14.59 -14.74 -10.87
C ALA A 234 15.12 -13.29 -11.01
N VAL A 235 14.29 -12.40 -11.56
CA VAL A 235 14.64 -10.98 -11.72
C VAL A 235 14.85 -10.32 -10.36
N HIS A 236 13.95 -10.53 -9.41
CA HIS A 236 14.07 -9.98 -8.06
C HIS A 236 15.35 -10.49 -7.35
N LEU A 237 15.66 -11.77 -7.50
CA LEU A 237 16.84 -12.37 -6.90
C LEU A 237 18.13 -11.79 -7.50
N ALA A 238 18.18 -11.64 -8.82
CA ALA A 238 19.33 -11.06 -9.51
C ALA A 238 19.62 -9.62 -9.03
N ILE A 239 18.58 -8.79 -8.92
CA ILE A 239 18.69 -7.41 -8.42
C ILE A 239 19.15 -7.39 -6.96
N THR A 240 18.59 -8.27 -6.11
CA THR A 240 18.95 -8.34 -4.69
C THR A 240 20.39 -8.85 -4.49
N GLN A 241 20.85 -9.80 -5.31
CA GLN A 241 22.23 -10.31 -5.26
C GLN A 241 23.27 -9.26 -5.69
N ALA A 242 22.84 -8.28 -6.47
CA ALA A 242 23.68 -7.13 -6.83
C ALA A 242 23.67 -6.02 -5.77
N ASP A 243 23.11 -6.27 -4.56
CA ASP A 243 22.94 -5.31 -3.45
C ASP A 243 22.15 -4.05 -3.84
N ILE A 244 21.24 -4.17 -4.81
CA ILE A 244 20.37 -3.07 -5.23
C ILE A 244 19.08 -3.12 -4.42
N ALA A 245 18.78 -2.04 -3.70
CA ALA A 245 17.57 -1.94 -2.91
C ALA A 245 16.33 -1.72 -3.79
N CYS A 246 15.34 -2.61 -3.68
CA CYS A 246 14.05 -2.44 -4.33
C CYS A 246 13.10 -1.68 -3.39
N GLU A 247 12.43 -0.64 -3.88
CA GLU A 247 11.36 0.03 -3.12
C GLU A 247 10.10 -0.82 -3.05
N THR A 248 9.77 -1.48 -4.15
CA THR A 248 8.62 -2.37 -4.24
C THR A 248 8.96 -3.52 -5.18
N ALA A 249 8.56 -4.71 -4.80
CA ALA A 249 8.66 -5.90 -5.64
C ALA A 249 7.42 -6.76 -5.40
N ALA A 250 6.54 -6.86 -6.39
CA ALA A 250 5.28 -7.60 -6.29
C ALA A 250 4.77 -8.06 -7.66
N ILE A 251 3.97 -9.12 -7.64
CA ILE A 251 3.15 -9.48 -8.79
C ILE A 251 1.87 -8.67 -8.70
N THR A 252 1.58 -7.87 -9.72
CA THR A 252 0.47 -6.91 -9.75
C THR A 252 -0.33 -7.04 -11.05
N SER A 253 -1.55 -6.51 -11.06
CA SER A 253 -2.38 -6.45 -12.28
C SER A 253 -2.26 -5.05 -12.90
N LEU A 254 -1.57 -4.99 -14.02
CA LEU A 254 -1.29 -3.75 -14.73
C LEU A 254 -2.36 -3.49 -15.80
N PRO A 255 -2.93 -2.27 -15.89
CA PRO A 255 -3.86 -1.94 -16.95
C PRO A 255 -3.18 -1.89 -18.32
N LEU A 256 -3.82 -2.48 -19.33
CA LEU A 256 -3.40 -2.42 -20.72
C LEU A 256 -3.68 -1.04 -21.35
N GLN A 257 -4.74 -0.38 -20.89
CA GLN A 257 -5.12 0.95 -21.31
C GLN A 257 -5.42 1.81 -20.10
N LEU A 258 -4.82 2.98 -20.06
CA LEU A 258 -5.07 3.99 -19.04
C LEU A 258 -6.24 4.89 -19.50
N VAL A 259 -7.07 5.30 -18.56
CA VAL A 259 -8.15 6.26 -18.76
C VAL A 259 -7.72 7.59 -18.13
N PRO A 260 -7.44 8.62 -18.94
CA PRO A 260 -7.04 9.92 -18.41
C PRO A 260 -8.20 10.57 -17.68
N ILE A 261 -7.97 10.97 -16.43
CA ILE A 261 -8.96 11.61 -15.58
C ILE A 261 -8.60 13.08 -15.42
N ALA A 262 -9.38 13.94 -16.07
CA ALA A 262 -9.23 15.38 -15.96
C ALA A 262 -10.17 15.94 -14.87
N GLY A 263 -9.67 16.93 -14.12
CA GLY A 263 -10.43 17.65 -13.11
C GLY A 263 -10.33 17.07 -11.69
N ALA A 264 -9.99 17.96 -10.76
CA ALA A 264 -9.72 17.59 -9.35
C ALA A 264 -10.92 16.95 -8.65
N GLU A 265 -12.16 17.33 -9.01
CA GLU A 265 -13.37 16.77 -8.41
C GLU A 265 -13.52 15.28 -8.76
N LEU A 266 -13.36 14.93 -10.04
CA LEU A 266 -13.49 13.55 -10.50
C LEU A 266 -12.35 12.69 -9.98
N GLN A 267 -11.12 13.22 -9.96
CA GLN A 267 -9.96 12.58 -9.32
C GLN A 267 -10.25 12.29 -7.85
N GLY A 268 -10.82 13.27 -7.12
CA GLY A 268 -11.20 13.10 -5.71
C GLY A 268 -12.25 12.01 -5.51
N LYS A 269 -13.27 11.93 -6.37
CA LYS A 269 -14.30 10.89 -6.32
C LYS A 269 -13.72 9.49 -6.53
N ILE A 270 -12.86 9.32 -7.56
CA ILE A 270 -12.23 8.03 -7.87
C ILE A 270 -11.27 7.61 -6.76
N THR A 271 -10.42 8.53 -6.30
CA THR A 271 -9.50 8.27 -5.18
C THR A 271 -10.26 7.84 -3.94
N LYS A 272 -11.36 8.54 -3.61
CA LYS A 272 -12.19 8.22 -2.46
C LYS A 272 -12.83 6.84 -2.58
N LEU A 273 -13.29 6.46 -3.77
CA LEU A 273 -13.85 5.13 -4.02
C LEU A 273 -12.80 4.04 -3.80
N ILE A 274 -11.60 4.21 -4.40
CA ILE A 274 -10.49 3.27 -4.23
C ILE A 274 -10.12 3.16 -2.75
N GLU A 275 -10.01 4.29 -2.05
CA GLU A 275 -9.72 4.34 -0.62
C GLU A 275 -10.70 3.55 0.23
N LEU A 276 -11.99 3.68 -0.03
CA LEU A 276 -13.02 2.98 0.73
C LEU A 276 -13.03 1.48 0.44
N LEU A 277 -12.73 1.08 -0.79
CA LEU A 277 -12.57 -0.33 -1.14
C LEU A 277 -11.33 -0.92 -0.46
N GLU A 278 -10.20 -0.23 -0.51
CA GLU A 278 -8.97 -0.66 0.16
C GLU A 278 -9.09 -0.68 1.69
N ASP A 279 -9.91 0.19 2.28
CA ASP A 279 -10.15 0.21 3.72
C ASP A 279 -10.99 -0.97 4.22
N HIS A 280 -11.66 -1.67 3.32
CA HIS A 280 -12.42 -2.86 3.68
C HIS A 280 -11.48 -3.99 4.11
N ASP A 281 -11.80 -4.66 5.23
CA ASP A 281 -10.93 -5.65 5.84
C ASP A 281 -10.69 -6.88 4.95
N ASP A 282 -11.69 -7.27 4.16
CA ASP A 282 -11.63 -8.44 3.29
C ASP A 282 -11.04 -8.13 1.90
N VAL A 283 -10.90 -6.86 1.54
CA VAL A 283 -10.25 -6.45 0.28
C VAL A 283 -8.74 -6.54 0.45
N LYS A 284 -8.10 -7.28 -0.42
CA LYS A 284 -6.67 -7.51 -0.45
C LYS A 284 -5.96 -6.36 -1.17
N GLU A 285 -6.36 -6.10 -2.40
CA GLU A 285 -5.74 -5.10 -3.27
C GLU A 285 -6.77 -4.59 -4.29
N VAL A 286 -6.62 -3.34 -4.72
CA VAL A 286 -7.47 -2.70 -5.74
C VAL A 286 -6.59 -2.17 -6.86
N PHE A 287 -6.79 -2.69 -8.06
CA PHE A 287 -6.11 -2.22 -9.27
C PHE A 287 -7.02 -1.30 -10.06
N SER A 288 -6.48 -0.23 -10.60
CA SER A 288 -7.20 0.79 -11.34
C SER A 288 -6.52 1.11 -12.66
N ASN A 289 -7.31 1.40 -13.69
CA ASN A 289 -6.80 1.93 -14.95
C ASN A 289 -6.90 3.47 -15.02
N ALA A 290 -7.23 4.16 -13.95
CA ALA A 290 -7.29 5.62 -13.91
C ALA A 290 -5.87 6.22 -14.01
N GLU A 291 -5.70 7.14 -14.93
CA GLU A 291 -4.52 8.00 -15.03
C GLU A 291 -4.90 9.42 -14.60
N PHE A 292 -4.36 9.85 -13.47
CA PHE A 292 -4.63 11.18 -12.94
C PHE A 292 -3.71 12.19 -13.63
N SER A 293 -4.27 13.06 -14.45
CA SER A 293 -3.56 14.21 -14.99
C SER A 293 -3.32 15.24 -13.89
N GLY A 294 -2.08 15.68 -13.72
CA GLY A 294 -1.67 16.67 -12.72
C GLY A 294 -2.16 18.08 -13.04
#